data_70470d2a46a05a0bcaec6cc16dd844fa
#
_entry.id   70470d2a46a05a0bcaec6cc16dd844fa
#
_cell.length_a   1.000
_cell.length_b   1.000
_cell.length_c   1.000
_cell.angle_alpha   90.00
_cell.angle_beta   90.00
_cell.angle_gamma   90.00
#
_symmetry.space_group_name_H-M   'P 1'
#
loop_
_entity.id
_entity.type
_entity.pdbx_description
1 polymer ?
#
loop_
_entity_poly.entity_id
_entity_poly.type
_entity_poly.pdbx_seq_one_letter_code
_entity_poly.pdbx_strand_id
1 'polypeptide(L)'
;MLFRSRIRSIDALTHLVDDPYLVGVLAMRHAVSDVWAMGASPTTALTLIAVERALSQQLEASDFVQAQAGLQDAAHAYGVEIVGGHSLSLNQPMIAVEVEGECARSVHKDGAMAGDELWITGPVGSGILFAALASGFTIGASIDQWVTNALKSLFEASQTAAREGVNAMTDVTGFGLAGHLREMLSWNNLDI
;
A
#
# COMPACT_ATOMS: atom_id res chain seq x y z
N MET A 1 0.22 2.50 32.40
CA MET A 1 0.40 3.18 31.11
C MET A 1 0.89 2.13 30.14
N LEU A 2 0.07 1.67 29.21
CA LEU A 2 0.51 0.73 28.17
C LEU A 2 1.35 1.54 27.17
N PHE A 3 2.62 1.22 27.01
CA PHE A 3 3.44 1.77 25.94
C PHE A 3 2.85 1.27 24.61
N ARG A 4 2.57 2.19 23.70
CA ARG A 4 2.18 1.89 22.32
C ARG A 4 3.32 2.26 21.39
N SER A 5 3.64 1.36 20.47
CA SER A 5 4.54 1.69 19.36
C SER A 5 3.80 2.53 18.36
N ARG A 6 4.46 3.58 17.83
CA ARG A 6 3.98 4.36 16.69
C ARG A 6 4.74 3.95 15.46
N ILE A 7 3.99 3.71 14.40
CA ILE A 7 4.51 3.34 13.09
C ILE A 7 4.22 4.49 12.15
N ARG A 8 5.18 4.84 11.32
CA ARG A 8 5.00 5.81 10.24
C ARG A 8 5.60 5.24 8.97
N SER A 9 4.88 5.38 7.87
CA SER A 9 5.36 5.09 6.53
C SER A 9 4.92 6.16 5.56
N ILE A 10 5.65 6.32 4.47
CA ILE A 10 5.28 7.17 3.36
C ILE A 10 5.51 6.40 2.07
N ASP A 11 4.47 6.32 1.25
CA ASP A 11 4.53 5.74 -0.08
C ASP A 11 4.04 6.70 -1.14
N ALA A 12 4.55 6.52 -2.36
CA ALA A 12 4.14 7.27 -3.51
C ALA A 12 3.75 6.33 -4.65
N LEU A 13 2.55 6.52 -5.18
CA LEU A 13 2.01 5.74 -6.28
C LEU A 13 1.88 6.64 -7.51
N THR A 14 2.49 6.23 -8.62
CA THR A 14 2.22 6.82 -9.93
C THR A 14 0.94 6.22 -10.52
N HIS A 15 0.40 6.83 -11.58
CA HIS A 15 -0.81 6.31 -12.23
C HIS A 15 -0.57 4.90 -12.78
N LEU A 16 -1.22 3.92 -12.16
CA LEU A 16 -1.24 2.52 -12.59
C LEU A 16 -2.45 2.22 -13.49
N VAL A 17 -3.49 3.04 -13.38
CA VAL A 17 -4.75 2.95 -14.14
C VAL A 17 -5.22 4.37 -14.49
N ASP A 18 -6.05 4.50 -15.51
CA ASP A 18 -6.52 5.81 -16.03
C ASP A 18 -7.71 6.40 -15.23
N ASP A 19 -8.10 5.79 -14.12
CA ASP A 19 -9.19 6.24 -13.26
C ASP A 19 -8.61 6.94 -12.01
N PRO A 20 -8.72 8.30 -11.90
CA PRO A 20 -8.15 9.03 -10.78
C PRO A 20 -8.74 8.65 -9.41
N TYR A 21 -10.04 8.31 -9.36
CA TYR A 21 -10.68 7.84 -8.13
C TYR A 21 -10.03 6.52 -7.67
N LEU A 22 -9.89 5.57 -8.60
CA LEU A 22 -9.26 4.27 -8.28
C LEU A 22 -7.80 4.42 -7.89
N VAL A 23 -7.05 5.34 -8.52
CA VAL A 23 -5.67 5.66 -8.11
C VAL A 23 -5.64 6.19 -6.68
N GLY A 24 -6.58 7.03 -6.29
CA GLY A 24 -6.73 7.50 -4.89
C GLY A 24 -6.97 6.37 -3.90
N VAL A 25 -7.90 5.46 -4.22
CA VAL A 25 -8.17 4.26 -3.40
C VAL A 25 -6.93 3.39 -3.25
N LEU A 26 -6.24 3.11 -4.35
CA LEU A 26 -5.04 2.27 -4.38
C LEU A 26 -3.87 2.91 -3.62
N ALA A 27 -3.69 4.23 -3.72
CA ALA A 27 -2.63 4.95 -3.01
C ALA A 27 -2.82 4.86 -1.48
N MET A 28 -4.02 5.09 -0.97
CA MET A 28 -4.32 4.92 0.45
C MET A 28 -4.12 3.45 0.88
N ARG A 29 -4.62 2.50 0.07
CA ARG A 29 -4.48 1.07 0.35
C ARG A 29 -3.01 0.63 0.41
N HIS A 30 -2.19 1.17 -0.50
CA HIS A 30 -0.76 0.89 -0.58
C HIS A 30 -0.04 1.41 0.67
N ALA A 31 -0.27 2.67 1.04
CA ALA A 31 0.37 3.29 2.21
C ALA A 31 0.00 2.60 3.54
N VAL A 32 -1.26 2.20 3.72
CA VAL A 32 -1.66 1.49 4.96
C VAL A 32 -1.10 0.07 5.03
N SER A 33 -0.64 -0.52 3.92
CA SER A 33 -0.09 -1.89 3.92
C SER A 33 1.15 -2.03 4.79
N ASP A 34 2.03 -1.03 4.78
CA ASP A 34 3.21 -0.98 5.64
C ASP A 34 2.85 -0.98 7.13
N VAL A 35 1.81 -0.19 7.48
CA VAL A 35 1.32 -0.12 8.87
C VAL A 35 0.73 -1.47 9.28
N TRP A 36 -0.07 -2.10 8.42
CA TRP A 36 -0.60 -3.44 8.66
C TRP A 36 0.51 -4.49 8.75
N ALA A 37 1.54 -4.40 7.89
CA ALA A 37 2.68 -5.32 7.93
C ALA A 37 3.46 -5.26 9.25
N MET A 38 3.31 -4.19 10.02
CA MET A 38 3.86 -4.07 11.37
C MET A 38 2.87 -4.51 12.48
N GLY A 39 1.71 -5.06 12.13
CA GLY A 39 0.66 -5.43 13.09
C GLY A 39 -0.03 -4.23 13.73
N ALA A 40 0.11 -3.04 13.15
CA ALA A 40 -0.45 -1.79 13.66
C ALA A 40 -1.80 -1.47 13.00
N SER A 41 -2.59 -0.66 13.71
CA SER A 41 -3.81 -0.05 13.18
C SER A 41 -3.48 1.37 12.71
N PRO A 42 -3.75 1.71 11.44
CA PRO A 42 -3.55 3.06 10.95
C PRO A 42 -4.53 4.03 11.65
N THR A 43 -4.12 5.28 11.83
CA THR A 43 -4.90 6.29 12.57
C THR A 43 -5.07 7.58 11.79
N THR A 44 -3.98 8.15 11.30
CA THR A 44 -3.98 9.43 10.57
C THR A 44 -3.14 9.35 9.32
N ALA A 45 -3.45 10.23 8.35
CA ALA A 45 -2.66 10.35 7.13
C ALA A 45 -2.47 11.81 6.69
N LEU A 46 -1.36 12.07 6.02
CA LEU A 46 -1.12 13.25 5.20
C LEU A 46 -1.05 12.82 3.73
N THR A 47 -1.65 13.61 2.84
CA THR A 47 -1.71 13.28 1.42
C THR A 47 -1.06 14.37 0.55
N LEU A 48 -0.36 13.95 -0.48
CA LEU A 48 0.08 14.83 -1.56
C LEU A 48 -0.50 14.30 -2.85
N ILE A 49 -1.34 15.11 -3.52
CA ILE A 49 -1.97 14.75 -4.78
C ILE A 49 -1.35 15.62 -5.88
N ALA A 50 -0.62 15.00 -6.79
CA ALA A 50 -0.12 15.62 -8.00
C ALA A 50 -0.94 15.11 -9.19
N VAL A 51 -1.80 15.99 -9.75
CA VAL A 51 -2.55 15.69 -10.96
C VAL A 51 -1.72 16.01 -12.21
N GLU A 52 -2.05 15.36 -13.31
CA GLU A 52 -1.42 15.67 -14.60
C GLU A 52 -1.78 17.09 -15.05
N ARG A 53 -0.76 17.85 -15.48
CA ARG A 53 -0.97 19.16 -16.07
C ARG A 53 -1.68 19.02 -17.39
N ALA A 54 -2.93 19.47 -17.44
CA ALA A 54 -3.78 19.42 -18.63
C ALA A 54 -3.87 20.79 -19.33
N LEU A 55 -4.36 20.78 -20.57
CA LEU A 55 -4.67 22.00 -21.32
C LEU A 55 -5.87 22.76 -20.74
N SER A 56 -6.67 22.12 -19.91
CA SER A 56 -7.86 22.67 -19.25
C SER A 56 -7.76 22.53 -17.73
N GLN A 57 -7.84 23.67 -17.04
CA GLN A 57 -7.93 23.69 -15.58
C GLN A 57 -9.14 22.90 -15.03
N GLN A 58 -10.21 22.78 -15.82
CA GLN A 58 -11.39 22.01 -15.43
C GLN A 58 -11.09 20.51 -15.38
N LEU A 59 -10.26 19.99 -16.30
CA LEU A 59 -9.81 18.60 -16.26
C LEU A 59 -8.91 18.35 -15.06
N GLU A 60 -7.92 19.20 -14.83
CA GLU A 60 -7.04 19.10 -13.64
C GLU A 60 -7.86 19.09 -12.33
N ALA A 61 -8.85 19.98 -12.22
CA ALA A 61 -9.73 20.06 -11.06
C ALA A 61 -10.61 18.79 -10.92
N SER A 62 -11.10 18.26 -12.04
CA SER A 62 -11.89 17.01 -12.03
C SER A 62 -11.07 15.83 -11.54
N ASP A 63 -9.87 15.66 -12.07
CA ASP A 63 -8.99 14.55 -11.69
C ASP A 63 -8.56 14.65 -10.22
N PHE A 64 -8.27 15.88 -9.75
CA PHE A 64 -8.00 16.13 -8.35
C PHE A 64 -9.17 15.72 -7.44
N VAL A 65 -10.38 16.16 -7.77
CA VAL A 65 -11.59 15.85 -6.97
C VAL A 65 -11.85 14.35 -6.92
N GLN A 66 -11.70 13.65 -8.04
CA GLN A 66 -11.87 12.19 -8.10
C GLN A 66 -10.80 11.46 -7.29
N ALA A 67 -9.53 11.84 -7.44
CA ALA A 67 -8.42 11.25 -6.68
C ALA A 67 -8.59 11.48 -5.16
N GLN A 68 -8.99 12.69 -4.78
CA GLN A 68 -9.29 13.02 -3.39
C GLN A 68 -10.47 12.22 -2.84
N ALA A 69 -11.54 12.04 -3.62
CA ALA A 69 -12.68 11.24 -3.23
C ALA A 69 -12.28 9.77 -2.97
N GLY A 70 -11.49 9.18 -3.89
CA GLY A 70 -10.98 7.82 -3.70
C GLY A 70 -10.10 7.67 -2.44
N LEU A 71 -9.22 8.63 -2.18
CA LEU A 71 -8.43 8.67 -0.94
C LEU A 71 -9.30 8.73 0.30
N GLN A 72 -10.32 9.60 0.31
CA GLN A 72 -11.23 9.77 1.45
C GLN A 72 -12.07 8.52 1.72
N ASP A 73 -12.63 7.91 0.67
CA ASP A 73 -13.43 6.69 0.80
C ASP A 73 -12.60 5.52 1.33
N ALA A 74 -11.38 5.36 0.83
CA ALA A 74 -10.46 4.33 1.32
C ALA A 74 -10.00 4.63 2.76
N ALA A 75 -9.66 5.88 3.08
CA ALA A 75 -9.28 6.28 4.43
C ALA A 75 -10.42 5.98 5.42
N HIS A 76 -11.66 6.34 5.07
CA HIS A 76 -12.83 6.04 5.88
C HIS A 76 -13.02 4.52 6.09
N ALA A 77 -12.89 3.73 5.01
CA ALA A 77 -13.00 2.27 5.08
C ALA A 77 -11.94 1.61 5.97
N TYR A 78 -10.76 2.23 6.10
CA TYR A 78 -9.64 1.72 6.91
C TYR A 78 -9.55 2.39 8.30
N GLY A 79 -10.47 3.28 8.63
CA GLY A 79 -10.48 4.01 9.91
C GLY A 79 -9.34 5.02 10.04
N VAL A 80 -8.89 5.59 8.91
CA VAL A 80 -7.83 6.60 8.83
C VAL A 80 -8.43 8.00 8.72
N GLU A 81 -7.97 8.93 9.53
CA GLU A 81 -8.31 10.35 9.40
C GLU A 81 -7.27 11.07 8.53
N ILE A 82 -7.67 11.66 7.40
CA ILE A 82 -6.80 12.54 6.61
C ILE A 82 -6.75 13.90 7.31
N VAL A 83 -5.62 14.18 7.96
CA VAL A 83 -5.44 15.38 8.80
C VAL A 83 -4.84 16.57 8.04
N GLY A 84 -4.45 16.39 6.80
CA GLY A 84 -3.92 17.45 5.95
C GLY A 84 -3.31 16.93 4.67
N GLY A 85 -2.75 17.83 3.88
CA GLY A 85 -2.09 17.46 2.64
C GLY A 85 -1.73 18.66 1.77
N HIS A 86 -1.28 18.37 0.55
CA HIS A 86 -0.92 19.36 -0.44
C HIS A 86 -1.32 18.88 -1.84
N SER A 87 -1.50 19.81 -2.78
CA SER A 87 -1.81 19.50 -4.17
C SER A 87 -0.87 20.22 -5.13
N LEU A 88 -0.54 19.54 -6.23
CA LEU A 88 0.35 20.02 -7.28
C LEU A 88 -0.23 19.71 -8.66
N SER A 89 0.26 20.40 -9.69
CA SER A 89 0.05 20.05 -11.10
C SER A 89 1.42 19.76 -11.72
N LEU A 90 1.66 18.52 -12.13
CA LEU A 90 2.93 18.02 -12.65
C LEU A 90 2.73 17.37 -14.02
N ASN A 91 3.83 17.12 -14.75
CA ASN A 91 3.78 16.37 -16.01
C ASN A 91 3.56 14.86 -15.81
N GLN A 92 3.90 14.36 -14.62
CA GLN A 92 3.64 12.97 -14.23
C GLN A 92 2.79 12.99 -12.97
N PRO A 93 1.56 12.51 -13.05
CA PRO A 93 0.68 12.44 -11.89
C PRO A 93 1.17 11.40 -10.89
N MET A 94 1.00 11.72 -9.60
CA MET A 94 1.33 10.82 -8.51
C MET A 94 0.52 11.17 -7.26
N ILE A 95 0.32 10.18 -6.41
CA ILE A 95 -0.25 10.40 -5.09
C ILE A 95 0.73 9.84 -4.07
N ALA A 96 1.16 10.68 -3.12
CA ALA A 96 1.93 10.23 -1.97
C ALA A 96 1.05 10.32 -0.71
N VAL A 97 1.16 9.29 0.13
CA VAL A 97 0.42 9.20 1.40
C VAL A 97 1.40 8.84 2.50
N GLU A 98 1.50 9.70 3.50
CA GLU A 98 2.13 9.36 4.77
C GLU A 98 1.05 8.86 5.72
N VAL A 99 1.28 7.74 6.39
CA VAL A 99 0.35 7.13 7.33
C VAL A 99 1.02 6.93 8.67
N GLU A 100 0.33 7.36 9.75
CA GLU A 100 0.68 7.00 11.12
C GLU A 100 -0.27 5.90 11.62
N GLY A 101 0.26 4.96 12.39
CA GLY A 101 -0.51 3.92 13.05
C GLY A 101 0.04 3.58 14.43
N GLU A 102 -0.74 2.84 15.20
CA GLU A 102 -0.39 2.43 16.57
C GLU A 102 -0.62 0.93 16.78
N CYS A 103 0.26 0.31 17.57
CA CYS A 103 0.09 -1.06 18.06
C CYS A 103 0.65 -1.20 19.48
N ALA A 104 0.22 -2.24 20.17
CA ALA A 104 0.78 -2.59 21.48
C ALA A 104 2.20 -3.15 21.35
N ARG A 105 2.44 -3.93 20.30
CA ARG A 105 3.74 -4.52 19.94
C ARG A 105 3.84 -4.56 18.42
N SER A 106 4.91 -3.99 17.88
CA SER A 106 5.20 -4.08 16.45
C SER A 106 5.79 -5.43 16.08
N VAL A 107 5.37 -5.97 14.95
CA VAL A 107 6.02 -7.10 14.28
C VAL A 107 7.02 -6.55 13.28
N HIS A 108 8.25 -7.04 13.30
CA HIS A 108 9.31 -6.57 12.43
C HIS A 108 9.63 -7.61 11.37
N LYS A 109 10.16 -7.17 10.23
CA LYS A 109 10.53 -8.06 9.13
C LYS A 109 11.81 -8.87 9.41
N ASP A 110 12.63 -8.42 10.35
CA ASP A 110 13.91 -9.02 10.74
C ASP A 110 13.78 -10.10 11.84
N GLY A 111 12.55 -10.46 12.22
CA GLY A 111 12.29 -11.41 13.28
C GLY A 111 12.23 -12.89 12.88
N ALA A 112 12.39 -13.21 11.57
CA ALA A 112 12.27 -14.58 11.07
C ALA A 112 13.33 -15.54 11.69
N MET A 113 12.92 -16.77 11.98
CA MET A 113 13.75 -17.79 12.63
C MET A 113 13.78 -19.08 11.81
N ALA A 114 14.85 -19.85 11.96
CA ALA A 114 14.95 -21.17 11.34
C ALA A 114 13.83 -22.10 11.84
N GLY A 115 13.11 -22.71 10.93
CA GLY A 115 11.95 -23.56 11.21
C GLY A 115 10.61 -22.85 11.12
N ASP A 116 10.58 -21.54 10.86
CA ASP A 116 9.33 -20.83 10.60
C ASP A 116 8.69 -21.30 9.29
N GLU A 117 7.37 -21.35 9.26
CA GLU A 117 6.59 -21.58 8.07
C GLU A 117 6.29 -20.25 7.36
N LEU A 118 6.42 -20.21 6.04
CA LEU A 118 6.12 -19.05 5.23
C LEU A 118 4.67 -19.05 4.74
N TRP A 119 3.93 -18.01 5.08
CA TRP A 119 2.54 -17.80 4.66
C TRP A 119 2.41 -16.58 3.77
N ILE A 120 1.57 -16.66 2.73
CA ILE A 120 1.24 -15.56 1.84
C ILE A 120 -0.28 -15.35 1.82
N THR A 121 -0.73 -14.09 1.93
CA THR A 121 -2.14 -13.74 2.09
C THR A 121 -2.89 -13.48 0.79
N GLY A 122 -2.17 -13.45 -0.35
CA GLY A 122 -2.80 -13.15 -1.63
C GLY A 122 -1.93 -13.51 -2.83
N PRO A 123 -2.48 -13.34 -4.05
CA PRO A 123 -1.73 -13.59 -5.26
C PRO A 123 -0.59 -12.60 -5.46
N VAL A 124 0.48 -13.06 -6.09
CA VAL A 124 1.65 -12.25 -6.49
C VAL A 124 1.73 -12.14 -8.00
N GLY A 125 2.57 -11.21 -8.51
CA GLY A 125 2.82 -11.09 -9.94
C GLY A 125 2.30 -9.80 -10.58
N SER A 126 1.80 -8.83 -9.82
CA SER A 126 1.35 -7.52 -10.31
C SER A 126 2.41 -6.80 -11.15
N GLY A 127 3.69 -6.87 -10.75
CA GLY A 127 4.80 -6.28 -11.50
C GLY A 127 4.96 -6.86 -12.90
N ILE A 128 4.75 -8.17 -13.08
CA ILE A 128 4.77 -8.84 -14.40
C ILE A 128 3.59 -8.35 -15.23
N LEU A 129 2.40 -8.22 -14.62
CA LEU A 129 1.21 -7.73 -15.26
C LEU A 129 1.41 -6.31 -15.82
N PHE A 130 1.94 -5.39 -15.00
CA PHE A 130 2.22 -4.01 -15.43
C PHE A 130 3.34 -3.92 -16.47
N ALA A 131 4.37 -4.75 -16.37
CA ALA A 131 5.41 -4.83 -17.39
C ALA A 131 4.85 -5.30 -18.74
N ALA A 132 3.93 -6.26 -18.74
CA ALA A 132 3.24 -6.73 -19.94
C ALA A 132 2.37 -5.62 -20.54
N LEU A 133 1.61 -4.89 -19.72
CA LEU A 133 0.81 -3.73 -20.14
C LEU A 133 1.68 -2.65 -20.78
N ALA A 134 2.77 -2.27 -20.15
CA ALA A 134 3.72 -1.29 -20.67
C ALA A 134 4.36 -1.74 -21.99
N SER A 135 4.43 -3.05 -22.23
CA SER A 135 4.90 -3.65 -23.50
C SER A 135 3.81 -3.81 -24.56
N GLY A 136 2.59 -3.30 -24.33
CA GLY A 136 1.48 -3.29 -25.27
C GLY A 136 0.66 -4.58 -25.34
N PHE A 137 0.82 -5.49 -24.37
CA PHE A 137 -0.02 -6.68 -24.30
C PHE A 137 -1.41 -6.34 -23.73
N THR A 138 -2.47 -6.87 -24.37
CA THR A 138 -3.85 -6.70 -23.90
C THR A 138 -4.19 -7.77 -22.89
N ILE A 139 -4.46 -7.37 -21.62
CA ILE A 139 -4.68 -8.27 -20.49
C ILE A 139 -5.84 -7.80 -19.60
N GLY A 140 -6.91 -7.25 -20.23
CA GLY A 140 -8.03 -6.60 -19.51
C GLY A 140 -8.58 -7.43 -18.35
N ALA A 141 -8.94 -8.69 -18.57
CA ALA A 141 -9.47 -9.57 -17.50
C ALA A 141 -8.47 -9.76 -16.34
N SER A 142 -7.16 -9.73 -16.62
CA SER A 142 -6.13 -9.83 -15.59
C SER A 142 -5.99 -8.54 -14.78
N ILE A 143 -6.22 -7.38 -15.40
CA ILE A 143 -6.26 -6.08 -14.71
C ILE A 143 -7.48 -6.03 -13.77
N ASP A 144 -8.66 -6.41 -14.24
CA ASP A 144 -9.88 -6.43 -13.41
C ASP A 144 -9.70 -7.35 -12.19
N GLN A 145 -9.10 -8.51 -12.39
CA GLN A 145 -8.78 -9.43 -11.30
C GLN A 145 -7.75 -8.84 -10.34
N TRP A 146 -6.72 -8.15 -10.86
CA TRP A 146 -5.73 -7.47 -10.04
C TRP A 146 -6.37 -6.36 -9.22
N VAL A 147 -7.19 -5.49 -9.82
CA VAL A 147 -7.93 -4.42 -9.12
C VAL A 147 -8.77 -5.04 -8.00
N THR A 148 -9.55 -6.08 -8.30
CA THR A 148 -10.37 -6.79 -7.30
C THR A 148 -9.54 -7.28 -6.12
N ASN A 149 -8.35 -7.81 -6.35
CA ASN A 149 -7.47 -8.29 -5.28
C ASN A 149 -6.78 -7.13 -4.54
N ALA A 150 -6.34 -6.09 -5.26
CA ALA A 150 -5.68 -4.94 -4.70
C ALA A 150 -6.59 -4.11 -3.76
N LEU A 151 -7.90 -4.15 -3.98
CA LEU A 151 -8.89 -3.47 -3.14
C LEU A 151 -9.23 -4.23 -1.84
N LYS A 152 -8.85 -5.50 -1.71
CA LYS A 152 -9.11 -6.28 -0.49
C LYS A 152 -8.29 -5.75 0.67
N SER A 153 -8.95 -5.49 1.80
CA SER A 153 -8.25 -5.21 3.05
C SER A 153 -7.52 -6.44 3.55
N LEU A 154 -6.26 -6.27 3.94
CA LEU A 154 -5.47 -7.30 4.62
C LEU A 154 -5.36 -7.05 6.13
N PHE A 155 -6.11 -6.07 6.65
CA PHE A 155 -6.09 -5.69 8.06
C PHE A 155 -6.36 -6.89 8.98
N GLU A 156 -7.44 -7.64 8.73
CA GLU A 156 -7.80 -8.81 9.54
C GLU A 156 -6.72 -9.89 9.54
N ALA A 157 -6.11 -10.13 8.37
CA ALA A 157 -5.01 -11.09 8.25
C ALA A 157 -3.80 -10.64 9.08
N SER A 158 -3.42 -9.37 8.99
CA SER A 158 -2.30 -8.81 9.74
C SER A 158 -2.55 -8.83 11.25
N GLN A 159 -3.75 -8.47 11.70
CA GLN A 159 -4.11 -8.48 13.12
C GLN A 159 -4.15 -9.92 13.67
N THR A 160 -4.61 -10.87 12.86
CA THR A 160 -4.60 -12.28 13.24
C THR A 160 -3.16 -12.78 13.39
N ALA A 161 -2.31 -12.53 12.38
CA ALA A 161 -0.90 -12.90 12.44
C ALA A 161 -0.20 -12.29 13.66
N ALA A 162 -0.42 -11.01 13.96
CA ALA A 162 0.16 -10.35 15.13
C ALA A 162 -0.33 -10.96 16.47
N ARG A 163 -1.60 -11.35 16.55
CA ARG A 163 -2.17 -12.01 17.74
C ARG A 163 -1.64 -13.42 17.94
N GLU A 164 -1.48 -14.18 16.87
CA GLU A 164 -0.90 -15.52 16.90
C GLU A 164 0.61 -15.50 17.16
N GLY A 165 1.22 -14.32 17.18
CA GLY A 165 2.62 -14.16 17.59
C GLY A 165 3.62 -14.57 16.52
N VAL A 166 3.31 -14.28 15.24
CA VAL A 166 4.29 -14.51 14.15
C VAL A 166 5.62 -13.83 14.45
N ASN A 167 6.70 -14.44 14.03
CA ASN A 167 8.05 -13.94 14.28
C ASN A 167 8.40 -12.77 13.38
N ALA A 168 7.96 -12.77 12.12
CA ALA A 168 8.21 -11.70 11.16
C ALA A 168 7.01 -11.51 10.23
N MET A 169 6.89 -10.29 9.70
CA MET A 169 5.86 -9.94 8.73
C MET A 169 6.35 -8.81 7.82
N THR A 170 5.96 -8.82 6.57
CA THR A 170 6.17 -7.75 5.60
C THR A 170 5.03 -7.71 4.60
N ASP A 171 4.76 -6.57 4.00
CA ASP A 171 3.96 -6.52 2.78
C ASP A 171 4.83 -6.86 1.56
N VAL A 172 4.20 -7.19 0.43
CA VAL A 172 4.88 -7.52 -0.82
C VAL A 172 4.52 -6.48 -1.87
N THR A 173 5.48 -5.60 -2.18
CA THR A 173 5.31 -4.45 -3.07
C THR A 173 6.33 -4.46 -4.22
N GLY A 174 7.02 -3.35 -4.47
CA GLY A 174 7.86 -3.12 -5.64
C GLY A 174 9.03 -4.10 -5.85
N PHE A 175 9.58 -4.69 -4.78
CA PHE A 175 10.65 -5.68 -4.89
C PHE A 175 10.16 -7.09 -5.22
N GLY A 176 8.84 -7.29 -5.26
CA GLY A 176 8.22 -8.60 -5.47
C GLY A 176 8.47 -9.58 -4.33
N LEU A 177 7.86 -10.77 -4.41
CA LEU A 177 7.96 -11.79 -3.35
C LEU A 177 9.41 -12.14 -3.01
N ALA A 178 10.23 -12.42 -4.02
CA ALA A 178 11.62 -12.84 -3.80
C ALA A 178 12.48 -11.75 -3.15
N GLY A 179 12.26 -10.46 -3.52
CA GLY A 179 12.99 -9.35 -2.93
C GLY A 179 12.65 -9.14 -1.46
N HIS A 180 11.36 -9.10 -1.13
CA HIS A 180 10.91 -8.93 0.25
C HIS A 180 11.28 -10.12 1.14
N LEU A 181 11.16 -11.35 0.61
CA LEU A 181 11.57 -12.54 1.35
C LEU A 181 13.08 -12.55 1.60
N ARG A 182 13.90 -12.23 0.60
CA ARG A 182 15.34 -12.07 0.78
C ARG A 182 15.67 -11.03 1.87
N GLU A 183 14.96 -9.92 1.89
CA GLU A 183 15.13 -8.91 2.92
C GLU A 183 14.83 -9.46 4.31
N MET A 184 13.70 -10.16 4.50
CA MET A 184 13.34 -10.80 5.78
C MET A 184 14.40 -11.80 6.28
N LEU A 185 14.99 -12.58 5.37
CA LEU A 185 15.92 -13.65 5.71
C LEU A 185 17.36 -13.15 5.91
N SER A 186 17.75 -12.07 5.22
CA SER A 186 19.14 -11.58 5.23
C SER A 186 19.62 -11.10 6.61
N TRP A 187 18.73 -10.63 7.47
CA TRP A 187 19.06 -10.15 8.81
C TRP A 187 19.54 -11.27 9.74
N ASN A 188 19.07 -12.49 9.54
CA ASN A 188 19.34 -13.63 10.40
C ASN A 188 20.19 -14.71 9.70
N ASN A 189 20.75 -14.43 8.52
CA ASN A 189 21.51 -15.38 7.69
C ASN A 189 20.74 -16.69 7.45
N LEU A 190 19.45 -16.57 7.17
CA LEU A 190 18.57 -17.69 6.85
C LEU A 190 18.53 -17.92 5.33
N ASP A 191 18.47 -19.18 4.94
CA ASP A 191 18.25 -19.64 3.56
C ASP A 191 16.87 -20.31 3.45
N ILE A 192 16.30 -20.30 2.23
CA ILE A 192 15.05 -20.97 1.89
C ILE A 192 15.36 -22.33 1.29
#